data_14acc53dac3ef108b174eb54113ae5c2
#
_entry.id   14acc53dac3ef108b174eb54113ae5c2
#
_cell.length_a   1.000
_cell.length_b   1.000
_cell.length_c   1.000
_cell.angle_alpha   90.00
_cell.angle_beta   90.00
_cell.angle_gamma   90.00
#
_symmetry.space_group_name_H-M   'P 1'
#
loop_
_entity.id
_entity.type
_entity.pdbx_description
1 polymer ?
#
loop_
_entity_poly.entity_id
_entity_poly.type
_entity_poly.pdbx_seq_one_letter_code
_entity_poly.pdbx_strand_id
1 'polypeptide(L)'
;MKKMNKLTWTMLMGAGLILGACSATDTSDEASESAAVETVTYTTVDGEEIAVPASPERVVVLSSYAGDLINFDVNIVGVDAWSAGNPNFSEGLSGVAVVSNADVEKILELEPDLIIGLDNIENADQLSEIAPTVLFTYGELSYLDQIVEIGKVVNKEEEAVAWVEAFQAEAQTVGEEIKGAIGEEATVTVAENFDKQMYIFGDNWARGTEILYQEMGLNMPETVKENALDAGYYAISEEVLGDYIGDYLILSLAATDPESSFLDAEWFKNIPAVQNNQVFVADAETFYFNDSLSLDYQLDFFEESFLAE
;
A
#
# COMPACT_ATOMS: atom_id res chain seq x y z
N MET A 1 61.59 -16.07 22.90
CA MET A 1 62.90 -15.45 22.72
C MET A 1 62.80 -14.29 21.76
N LYS A 2 63.34 -13.11 22.18
CA LYS A 2 63.66 -11.87 21.43
C LYS A 2 62.43 -11.06 20.96
N LYS A 3 62.32 -9.79 21.14
CA LYS A 3 62.90 -8.71 22.01
C LYS A 3 62.15 -7.46 21.63
N MET A 4 61.71 -6.70 22.64
CA MET A 4 61.18 -5.33 22.57
C MET A 4 62.19 -4.39 21.89
N ASN A 5 61.67 -3.33 21.26
CA ASN A 5 62.35 -2.05 21.20
C ASN A 5 61.36 -0.89 21.37
N LYS A 6 61.52 -0.22 22.50
CA LYS A 6 60.98 1.12 22.79
C LYS A 6 61.89 2.16 22.12
N LEU A 7 61.32 3.20 21.53
CA LEU A 7 62.06 4.42 21.31
C LEU A 7 61.20 5.62 21.69
N THR A 8 61.59 6.23 22.76
CA THR A 8 61.19 7.52 23.32
C THR A 8 61.97 8.64 22.65
N TRP A 9 61.36 9.77 22.30
CA TRP A 9 62.05 11.06 22.22
C TRP A 9 61.10 12.25 22.40
N THR A 10 61.31 12.95 23.31
CA THR A 10 61.52 14.16 24.10
C THR A 10 61.09 15.48 23.41
N MET A 11 60.30 16.20 24.21
CA MET A 11 60.02 17.65 24.31
C MET A 11 60.94 18.63 23.55
N LEU A 12 60.27 19.70 23.02
CA LEU A 12 60.80 21.05 23.13
C LEU A 12 59.69 22.09 23.33
N MET A 13 59.77 22.83 24.43
CA MET A 13 58.97 24.02 24.75
C MET A 13 59.40 25.21 23.89
N GLY A 14 58.39 26.06 23.50
CA GLY A 14 58.63 27.38 22.99
C GLY A 14 57.49 28.31 23.41
N ALA A 15 57.76 29.11 24.45
CA ALA A 15 56.84 30.14 24.94
C ALA A 15 57.01 31.42 24.12
N GLY A 16 55.89 32.05 23.71
CA GLY A 16 55.85 33.40 23.13
C GLY A 16 54.57 34.09 23.52
N LEU A 17 54.65 34.92 24.54
CA LEU A 17 53.60 35.89 24.89
C LEU A 17 53.67 37.09 23.96
N ILE A 18 52.50 37.47 23.35
CA ILE A 18 52.23 38.86 22.94
C ILE A 18 50.80 39.20 23.37
N LEU A 19 50.69 40.17 24.26
CA LEU A 19 49.46 40.87 24.64
C LEU A 19 49.06 41.84 23.49
N GLY A 20 47.80 41.81 23.13
CA GLY A 20 47.17 42.83 22.30
C GLY A 20 45.66 42.83 22.55
N ALA A 21 45.26 43.77 23.45
CA ALA A 21 43.82 44.05 23.68
C ALA A 21 43.25 44.87 22.52
N CYS A 22 42.11 44.43 21.97
CA CYS A 22 41.11 45.35 21.38
C CYS A 22 39.74 44.68 21.45
N SER A 23 38.83 45.33 22.15
CA SER A 23 37.42 45.10 22.27
C SER A 23 36.76 45.21 20.92
N ALA A 24 36.03 44.19 20.48
CA ALA A 24 34.98 44.28 19.52
C ALA A 24 33.88 43.28 19.93
N THR A 25 32.70 43.82 20.08
CA THR A 25 31.44 43.11 20.36
C THR A 25 31.12 42.25 19.14
N ASP A 26 31.40 40.95 19.21
CA ASP A 26 30.90 40.00 18.25
C ASP A 26 29.53 39.52 18.72
N THR A 27 28.53 39.96 18.01
CA THR A 27 27.21 39.35 17.98
C THR A 27 27.40 38.03 17.27
N SER A 28 27.45 36.95 18.00
CA SER A 28 27.36 35.59 17.46
C SER A 28 25.94 35.42 16.93
N ASP A 29 25.75 35.65 15.63
CA ASP A 29 24.70 34.99 14.87
C ASP A 29 24.99 33.48 14.94
N GLU A 30 24.35 32.78 15.87
CA GLU A 30 24.16 31.33 15.73
C GLU A 30 23.21 31.14 14.54
N ALA A 31 23.78 31.10 13.34
CA ALA A 31 23.12 30.45 12.21
C ALA A 31 22.94 28.99 12.64
N SER A 32 21.71 28.61 12.99
CA SER A 32 21.27 27.24 13.06
C SER A 32 21.60 26.62 11.67
N GLU A 33 22.69 25.87 11.58
CA GLU A 33 22.93 24.95 10.48
C GLU A 33 21.80 23.93 10.58
N SER A 34 20.73 24.13 9.79
CA SER A 34 19.81 23.06 9.45
C SER A 34 20.67 21.93 8.89
N ALA A 35 20.76 20.83 9.59
CA ALA A 35 21.43 19.63 9.07
C ALA A 35 20.80 19.35 7.71
N ALA A 36 21.61 19.34 6.66
CA ALA A 36 21.12 19.01 5.32
C ALA A 36 20.55 17.60 5.39
N VAL A 37 19.28 17.44 5.02
CA VAL A 37 18.64 16.13 4.92
C VAL A 37 19.43 15.34 3.89
N GLU A 38 19.92 14.15 4.28
CA GLU A 38 20.57 13.24 3.34
C GLU A 38 19.55 12.78 2.32
N THR A 39 19.87 12.88 1.03
CA THR A 39 18.98 12.49 -0.06
C THR A 39 19.60 11.41 -0.92
N VAL A 40 18.75 10.55 -1.49
CA VAL A 40 19.10 9.56 -2.51
C VAL A 40 18.35 9.90 -3.80
N THR A 41 18.87 9.46 -4.94
CA THR A 41 18.18 9.63 -6.21
C THR A 41 17.25 8.45 -6.43
N TYR A 42 15.96 8.71 -6.49
CA TYR A 42 14.97 7.79 -7.00
C TYR A 42 14.78 8.02 -8.50
N THR A 43 14.77 6.96 -9.30
CA THR A 43 14.47 7.04 -10.72
C THR A 43 13.08 6.46 -10.96
N THR A 44 12.17 7.29 -11.46
CA THR A 44 10.78 6.87 -11.77
C THR A 44 10.74 5.82 -12.89
N VAL A 45 9.59 5.18 -13.08
CA VAL A 45 9.37 4.22 -14.18
C VAL A 45 9.67 4.85 -15.55
N ASP A 46 9.32 6.13 -15.73
CA ASP A 46 9.59 6.89 -16.95
C ASP A 46 11.04 7.38 -17.10
N GLY A 47 11.88 7.15 -16.09
CA GLY A 47 13.29 7.50 -16.08
C GLY A 47 13.58 8.94 -15.61
N GLU A 48 12.65 9.62 -14.97
CA GLU A 48 12.91 10.90 -14.29
C GLU A 48 13.66 10.64 -12.98
N GLU A 49 14.62 11.54 -12.65
CA GLU A 49 15.39 11.47 -11.41
C GLU A 49 14.84 12.47 -10.39
N ILE A 50 14.39 11.98 -9.24
CA ILE A 50 13.87 12.76 -8.12
C ILE A 50 14.78 12.55 -6.91
N ALA A 51 15.26 13.62 -6.29
CA ALA A 51 15.99 13.55 -5.03
C ALA A 51 15.00 13.39 -3.86
N VAL A 52 14.95 12.21 -3.26
CA VAL A 52 14.08 11.91 -2.12
C VAL A 52 14.92 11.78 -0.83
N PRO A 53 14.35 11.99 0.36
CA PRO A 53 15.06 11.73 1.62
C PRO A 53 15.57 10.29 1.70
N ALA A 54 16.81 10.11 2.16
CA ALA A 54 17.35 8.77 2.42
C ALA A 54 16.61 8.04 3.56
N SER A 55 15.95 8.79 4.45
CA SER A 55 15.09 8.30 5.52
C SER A 55 13.94 9.29 5.70
N PRO A 56 12.83 9.14 4.98
CA PRO A 56 11.71 10.07 5.10
C PRO A 56 11.08 9.97 6.50
N GLU A 57 10.92 11.11 7.15
CA GLU A 57 10.41 11.19 8.52
C GLU A 57 8.97 11.72 8.58
N ARG A 58 8.48 12.36 7.51
CA ARG A 58 7.18 13.03 7.47
C ARG A 58 6.53 12.87 6.09
N VAL A 59 5.93 11.72 5.85
CA VAL A 59 5.36 11.41 4.53
C VAL A 59 3.88 11.81 4.47
N VAL A 60 3.50 12.48 3.40
CA VAL A 60 2.11 12.65 2.99
C VAL A 60 1.82 11.70 1.84
N VAL A 61 0.79 10.87 1.99
CA VAL A 61 0.34 9.93 0.96
C VAL A 61 -1.08 10.25 0.52
N LEU A 62 -1.26 10.52 -0.77
CA LEU A 62 -2.50 11.01 -1.37
C LEU A 62 -3.15 9.96 -2.29
N SER A 63 -2.93 8.67 -1.98
CA SER A 63 -3.41 7.54 -2.76
C SER A 63 -3.38 6.26 -1.94
N SER A 64 -3.82 5.16 -2.53
CA SER A 64 -3.98 3.82 -1.94
C SER A 64 -2.68 3.13 -1.49
N TYR A 65 -1.60 3.86 -1.27
CA TYR A 65 -0.28 3.32 -0.87
C TYR A 65 -0.01 3.41 0.64
N ALA A 66 -1.00 3.85 1.43
CA ALA A 66 -0.84 4.01 2.87
C ALA A 66 -0.49 2.70 3.58
N GLY A 67 -1.07 1.58 3.16
CA GLY A 67 -0.82 0.27 3.76
C GLY A 67 0.62 -0.19 3.58
N ASP A 68 1.26 0.09 2.43
CA ASP A 68 2.68 -0.20 2.21
C ASP A 68 3.56 0.59 3.17
N LEU A 69 3.27 1.89 3.33
CA LEU A 69 4.03 2.75 4.23
C LEU A 69 3.88 2.32 5.70
N ILE A 70 2.68 1.90 6.11
CA ILE A 70 2.44 1.34 7.45
C ILE A 70 3.24 0.06 7.63
N ASN A 71 3.19 -0.85 6.67
CA ASN A 71 3.88 -2.14 6.73
C ASN A 71 5.41 -2.00 6.77
N PHE A 72 5.96 -0.93 6.17
CA PHE A 72 7.39 -0.62 6.16
C PHE A 72 7.82 0.33 7.29
N ASP A 73 6.99 0.55 8.32
CA ASP A 73 7.26 1.43 9.46
C ASP A 73 7.63 2.88 9.05
N VAL A 74 7.02 3.40 7.98
CA VAL A 74 7.21 4.77 7.52
C VAL A 74 6.24 5.71 8.21
N ASN A 75 6.74 6.81 8.76
CA ASN A 75 5.90 7.76 9.49
C ASN A 75 5.05 8.62 8.55
N ILE A 76 3.74 8.39 8.55
CA ILE A 76 2.75 9.13 7.77
C ILE A 76 2.23 10.31 8.60
N VAL A 77 2.23 11.53 8.05
CA VAL A 77 1.69 12.73 8.70
C VAL A 77 0.41 13.24 8.04
N GLY A 78 0.14 12.82 6.81
CA GLY A 78 -1.07 13.15 6.08
C GLY A 78 -1.47 12.02 5.14
N VAL A 79 -2.77 11.74 5.06
CA VAL A 79 -3.34 10.64 4.28
C VAL A 79 -4.64 11.06 3.61
N ASP A 80 -4.97 10.48 2.47
CA ASP A 80 -6.25 10.71 1.82
C ASP A 80 -7.44 10.10 2.60
N ALA A 81 -8.65 10.60 2.30
CA ALA A 81 -9.85 10.16 3.01
C ALA A 81 -10.25 8.71 2.72
N TRP A 82 -9.88 8.18 1.54
CA TRP A 82 -10.18 6.81 1.16
C TRP A 82 -9.35 5.83 1.98
N SER A 83 -8.04 6.05 2.06
CA SER A 83 -7.13 5.26 2.91
C SER A 83 -7.48 5.40 4.39
N ALA A 84 -7.85 6.61 4.85
CA ALA A 84 -8.26 6.84 6.23
C ALA A 84 -9.55 6.09 6.63
N GLY A 85 -10.36 5.68 5.66
CA GLY A 85 -11.57 4.88 5.85
C GLY A 85 -11.32 3.38 6.02
N ASN A 86 -10.12 2.87 5.69
CA ASN A 86 -9.81 1.45 5.82
C ASN A 86 -9.61 1.06 7.29
N PRO A 87 -10.45 0.16 7.86
CA PRO A 87 -10.32 -0.28 9.25
C PRO A 87 -8.96 -0.89 9.59
N ASN A 88 -8.30 -1.57 8.65
CA ASN A 88 -7.00 -2.19 8.85
C ASN A 88 -5.87 -1.16 9.02
N PHE A 89 -6.06 0.07 8.54
CA PHE A 89 -5.07 1.15 8.68
C PHE A 89 -5.23 1.96 9.96
N SER A 90 -6.31 1.74 10.73
CA SER A 90 -6.70 2.59 11.85
C SER A 90 -5.64 2.73 12.94
N GLU A 91 -4.85 1.69 13.22
CA GLU A 91 -3.75 1.74 14.17
C GLU A 91 -2.58 2.55 13.62
N GLY A 92 -2.12 2.25 12.39
CA GLY A 92 -1.02 2.94 11.73
C GLY A 92 -1.31 4.40 11.40
N LEU A 93 -2.59 4.75 11.20
CA LEU A 93 -3.05 6.12 10.91
C LEU A 93 -3.55 6.87 12.15
N SER A 94 -3.32 6.34 13.35
CA SER A 94 -3.77 7.01 14.58
C SER A 94 -3.14 8.38 14.76
N GLY A 95 -3.96 9.44 14.69
CA GLY A 95 -3.50 10.83 14.82
C GLY A 95 -2.97 11.45 13.53
N VAL A 96 -2.98 10.74 12.42
CA VAL A 96 -2.61 11.24 11.09
C VAL A 96 -3.69 12.19 10.56
N ALA A 97 -3.27 13.28 9.91
CA ALA A 97 -4.20 14.24 9.35
C ALA A 97 -4.82 13.71 8.06
N VAL A 98 -6.15 13.77 7.94
CA VAL A 98 -6.83 13.48 6.67
C VAL A 98 -6.77 14.73 5.79
N VAL A 99 -6.20 14.58 4.59
CA VAL A 99 -5.99 15.66 3.61
C VAL A 99 -6.39 15.19 2.21
N SER A 100 -6.60 16.15 1.32
CA SER A 100 -6.73 15.90 -0.11
C SER A 100 -5.62 16.63 -0.88
N ASN A 101 -5.39 16.29 -2.14
CA ASN A 101 -4.47 17.04 -3.00
C ASN A 101 -4.84 18.52 -3.15
N ALA A 102 -6.11 18.89 -2.91
CA ALA A 102 -6.58 20.28 -2.95
C ALA A 102 -6.21 21.08 -1.67
N ASP A 103 -5.86 20.40 -0.57
CA ASP A 103 -5.58 21.03 0.72
C ASP A 103 -4.11 21.48 0.85
N VAL A 104 -3.57 22.18 -0.17
CA VAL A 104 -2.14 22.54 -0.28
C VAL A 104 -1.62 23.27 0.96
N GLU A 105 -2.41 24.21 1.53
CA GLU A 105 -2.03 24.95 2.74
C GLU A 105 -1.92 24.02 3.96
N LYS A 106 -2.85 23.05 4.09
CA LYS A 106 -2.84 22.10 5.19
C LYS A 106 -1.67 21.10 5.04
N ILE A 107 -1.36 20.68 3.81
CA ILE A 107 -0.19 19.84 3.54
C ILE A 107 1.10 20.59 3.91
N LEU A 108 1.22 21.88 3.55
CA LEU A 108 2.34 22.71 3.95
C LEU A 108 2.49 22.82 5.48
N GLU A 109 1.37 22.96 6.23
CA GLU A 109 1.39 22.99 7.70
C GLU A 109 1.85 21.67 8.34
N LEU A 110 1.75 20.55 7.60
CA LEU A 110 2.26 19.25 8.05
C LEU A 110 3.77 19.14 7.91
N GLU A 111 4.44 20.08 7.25
CA GLU A 111 5.89 20.10 7.01
C GLU A 111 6.42 18.74 6.50
N PRO A 112 5.85 18.18 5.40
CA PRO A 112 6.30 16.89 4.88
C PRO A 112 7.70 17.01 4.29
N ASP A 113 8.44 15.92 4.33
CA ASP A 113 9.73 15.76 3.64
C ASP A 113 9.62 14.89 2.37
N LEU A 114 8.45 14.24 2.18
CA LEU A 114 8.11 13.45 1.00
C LEU A 114 6.59 13.45 0.77
N ILE A 115 6.17 13.57 -0.49
CA ILE A 115 4.77 13.44 -0.90
C ILE A 115 4.68 12.32 -1.94
N ILE A 116 3.72 11.40 -1.76
CA ILE A 116 3.46 10.29 -2.68
C ILE A 116 2.00 10.37 -3.14
N GLY A 117 1.73 10.18 -4.42
CA GLY A 117 0.38 10.22 -4.96
C GLY A 117 0.25 9.63 -6.36
N LEU A 118 -0.89 9.90 -7.00
CA LEU A 118 -1.13 9.55 -8.41
C LEU A 118 -0.87 10.76 -9.32
N ASP A 119 -0.50 10.52 -10.55
CA ASP A 119 -0.15 11.53 -11.56
C ASP A 119 -1.35 12.35 -12.07
N ASN A 120 -2.57 11.90 -11.76
CA ASN A 120 -3.82 12.59 -12.12
C ASN A 120 -4.21 13.73 -11.16
N ILE A 121 -3.38 14.07 -10.17
CA ILE A 121 -3.66 15.17 -9.25
C ILE A 121 -3.41 16.53 -9.90
N GLU A 122 -4.36 17.46 -9.74
CA GLU A 122 -4.30 18.76 -10.43
C GLU A 122 -3.22 19.73 -9.87
N ASN A 123 -2.75 19.51 -8.62
CA ASN A 123 -1.86 20.41 -7.89
C ASN A 123 -0.42 19.91 -7.77
N ALA A 124 0.01 18.97 -8.62
CA ALA A 124 1.33 18.36 -8.57
C ALA A 124 2.47 19.38 -8.47
N ASP A 125 2.42 20.44 -9.30
CA ASP A 125 3.43 21.51 -9.29
C ASP A 125 3.51 22.23 -7.94
N GLN A 126 2.35 22.51 -7.31
CA GLN A 126 2.29 23.20 -6.02
C GLN A 126 2.77 22.29 -4.87
N LEU A 127 2.48 21.02 -4.93
CA LEU A 127 2.97 20.03 -3.95
C LEU A 127 4.48 19.87 -4.04
N SER A 128 5.03 19.87 -5.26
CA SER A 128 6.48 19.80 -5.49
C SER A 128 7.25 21.05 -5.00
N GLU A 129 6.58 22.18 -4.79
CA GLU A 129 7.16 23.35 -4.12
C GLU A 129 7.26 23.17 -2.60
N ILE A 130 6.49 22.23 -2.02
CA ILE A 130 6.48 21.94 -0.57
C ILE A 130 7.55 20.90 -0.23
N ALA A 131 7.56 19.75 -0.91
CA ALA A 131 8.49 18.65 -0.70
C ALA A 131 8.71 17.84 -1.99
N PRO A 132 9.76 17.01 -2.09
CA PRO A 132 9.88 16.02 -3.15
C PRO A 132 8.58 15.26 -3.31
N THR A 133 8.04 15.24 -4.53
CA THR A 133 6.74 14.63 -4.83
C THR A 133 6.94 13.54 -5.87
N VAL A 134 6.59 12.31 -5.50
CA VAL A 134 6.64 11.14 -6.39
C VAL A 134 5.22 10.73 -6.75
N LEU A 135 4.95 10.69 -8.05
CA LEU A 135 3.64 10.38 -8.60
C LEU A 135 3.71 9.12 -9.45
N PHE A 136 2.72 8.25 -9.27
CA PHE A 136 2.57 7.00 -10.02
C PHE A 136 1.39 7.07 -10.97
N THR A 137 1.52 6.44 -12.13
CA THR A 137 0.41 6.22 -13.05
C THR A 137 -0.35 4.96 -12.63
N TYR A 138 -1.65 5.09 -12.36
CA TYR A 138 -2.46 3.94 -11.95
C TYR A 138 -2.48 2.86 -13.03
N GLY A 139 -2.16 1.62 -12.66
CA GLY A 139 -2.20 0.46 -13.55
C GLY A 139 -0.99 0.34 -14.50
N GLU A 140 0.03 1.18 -14.37
CA GLU A 140 1.27 1.04 -15.15
C GLU A 140 2.12 -0.14 -14.68
N LEU A 141 2.15 -0.36 -13.37
CA LEU A 141 2.85 -1.48 -12.74
C LEU A 141 1.88 -2.58 -12.33
N SER A 142 2.37 -3.80 -12.22
CA SER A 142 1.65 -4.84 -11.47
C SER A 142 1.55 -4.42 -10.00
N TYR A 143 0.58 -4.97 -9.27
CA TYR A 143 0.38 -4.63 -7.86
C TYR A 143 1.62 -4.96 -6.99
N LEU A 144 2.33 -6.06 -7.27
CA LEU A 144 3.56 -6.42 -6.54
C LEU A 144 4.74 -5.53 -6.94
N ASP A 145 4.88 -5.17 -8.22
CA ASP A 145 5.92 -4.24 -8.65
C ASP A 145 5.67 -2.84 -8.04
N GLN A 146 4.41 -2.44 -7.87
CA GLN A 146 4.06 -1.19 -7.22
C GLN A 146 4.53 -1.15 -5.76
N ILE A 147 4.38 -2.24 -5.01
CA ILE A 147 4.87 -2.36 -3.62
C ILE A 147 6.39 -2.18 -3.58
N VAL A 148 7.11 -2.82 -4.51
CA VAL A 148 8.57 -2.67 -4.62
C VAL A 148 8.97 -1.23 -4.97
N GLU A 149 8.24 -0.57 -5.89
CA GLU A 149 8.50 0.82 -6.24
C GLU A 149 8.24 1.78 -5.06
N ILE A 150 7.18 1.57 -4.28
CA ILE A 150 6.96 2.31 -3.03
C ILE A 150 8.14 2.10 -2.06
N GLY A 151 8.59 0.86 -1.91
CA GLY A 151 9.78 0.54 -1.12
C GLY A 151 11.03 1.31 -1.57
N LYS A 152 11.27 1.44 -2.87
CA LYS A 152 12.40 2.24 -3.41
C LYS A 152 12.28 3.71 -3.04
N VAL A 153 11.09 4.30 -3.19
CA VAL A 153 10.83 5.71 -2.87
C VAL A 153 11.15 6.05 -1.43
N VAL A 154 10.85 5.13 -0.51
CA VAL A 154 11.07 5.32 0.93
C VAL A 154 12.35 4.66 1.44
N ASN A 155 13.23 4.21 0.52
CA ASN A 155 14.51 3.54 0.81
C ASN A 155 14.36 2.24 1.63
N LYS A 156 13.33 1.46 1.31
CA LYS A 156 12.94 0.17 1.90
C LYS A 156 12.83 -0.94 0.83
N GLU A 157 13.58 -0.81 -0.28
CA GLU A 157 13.51 -1.75 -1.40
C GLU A 157 13.78 -3.21 -0.98
N GLU A 158 14.81 -3.44 -0.15
CA GLU A 158 15.16 -4.80 0.31
C GLU A 158 14.02 -5.42 1.14
N GLU A 159 13.34 -4.62 1.97
CA GLU A 159 12.21 -5.04 2.79
C GLU A 159 10.99 -5.34 1.91
N ALA A 160 10.70 -4.49 0.92
CA ALA A 160 9.59 -4.67 -0.02
C ALA A 160 9.78 -5.92 -0.90
N VAL A 161 10.98 -6.14 -1.43
CA VAL A 161 11.30 -7.35 -2.22
C VAL A 161 11.16 -8.60 -1.36
N ALA A 162 11.69 -8.59 -0.13
CA ALA A 162 11.58 -9.73 0.76
C ALA A 162 10.12 -10.05 1.14
N TRP A 163 9.30 -9.00 1.35
CA TRP A 163 7.88 -9.17 1.61
C TRP A 163 7.17 -9.80 0.40
N VAL A 164 7.40 -9.30 -0.81
CA VAL A 164 6.80 -9.84 -2.05
C VAL A 164 7.14 -11.31 -2.24
N GLU A 165 8.42 -11.70 -2.06
CA GLU A 165 8.85 -13.10 -2.18
C GLU A 165 8.15 -14.00 -1.14
N ALA A 166 8.02 -13.53 0.11
CA ALA A 166 7.36 -14.27 1.18
C ALA A 166 5.85 -14.41 0.91
N PHE A 167 5.18 -13.30 0.57
CA PHE A 167 3.76 -13.27 0.26
C PHE A 167 3.39 -14.21 -0.88
N GLN A 168 4.14 -14.19 -1.99
CA GLN A 168 3.89 -15.08 -3.12
C GLN A 168 4.04 -16.56 -2.74
N ALA A 169 5.07 -16.90 -1.96
CA ALA A 169 5.28 -18.28 -1.51
C ALA A 169 4.15 -18.76 -0.59
N GLU A 170 3.67 -17.89 0.29
CA GLU A 170 2.56 -18.18 1.19
C GLU A 170 1.24 -18.32 0.43
N ALA A 171 0.90 -17.36 -0.43
CA ALA A 171 -0.31 -17.38 -1.23
C ALA A 171 -0.40 -18.63 -2.14
N GLN A 172 0.72 -19.06 -2.74
CA GLN A 172 0.79 -20.30 -3.51
C GLN A 172 0.51 -21.52 -2.61
N THR A 173 1.09 -21.57 -1.41
CA THR A 173 0.88 -22.68 -0.46
C THR A 173 -0.58 -22.76 -0.05
N VAL A 174 -1.16 -21.64 0.39
CA VAL A 174 -2.58 -21.56 0.77
C VAL A 174 -3.48 -21.91 -0.42
N GLY A 175 -3.14 -21.47 -1.63
CA GLY A 175 -3.87 -21.81 -2.86
C GLY A 175 -3.89 -23.32 -3.16
N GLU A 176 -2.78 -24.02 -2.93
CA GLU A 176 -2.71 -25.48 -3.08
C GLU A 176 -3.57 -26.18 -2.02
N GLU A 177 -3.56 -25.71 -0.78
CA GLU A 177 -4.39 -26.25 0.31
C GLU A 177 -5.89 -26.04 0.03
N ILE A 178 -6.27 -24.84 -0.41
CA ILE A 178 -7.65 -24.51 -0.79
C ILE A 178 -8.09 -25.41 -1.95
N LYS A 179 -7.33 -25.53 -3.03
CA LYS A 179 -7.65 -26.44 -4.16
C LYS A 179 -7.81 -27.90 -3.70
N GLY A 180 -6.96 -28.32 -2.76
CA GLY A 180 -7.09 -29.66 -2.14
C GLY A 180 -8.40 -29.84 -1.37
N ALA A 181 -8.89 -28.80 -0.71
CA ALA A 181 -10.12 -28.83 0.09
C ALA A 181 -11.40 -28.71 -0.75
N ILE A 182 -11.42 -27.77 -1.72
CA ILE A 182 -12.63 -27.48 -2.51
C ILE A 182 -12.69 -28.20 -3.87
N GLY A 183 -11.56 -28.74 -4.33
CA GLY A 183 -11.42 -29.41 -5.62
C GLY A 183 -10.71 -28.55 -6.67
N GLU A 184 -9.86 -29.19 -7.47
CA GLU A 184 -9.01 -28.53 -8.49
C GLU A 184 -9.81 -27.75 -9.56
N GLU A 185 -11.03 -28.17 -9.86
CA GLU A 185 -11.88 -27.58 -10.90
C GLU A 185 -12.90 -26.57 -10.31
N ALA A 186 -12.93 -26.41 -8.99
CA ALA A 186 -13.87 -25.49 -8.34
C ALA A 186 -13.61 -24.05 -8.79
N THR A 187 -14.70 -23.30 -8.97
CA THR A 187 -14.68 -21.93 -9.43
C THR A 187 -15.09 -20.95 -8.35
N VAL A 188 -14.43 -19.81 -8.28
CA VAL A 188 -14.71 -18.73 -7.34
C VAL A 188 -15.10 -17.48 -8.13
N THR A 189 -16.15 -16.78 -7.69
CA THR A 189 -16.54 -15.48 -8.21
C THR A 189 -16.35 -14.43 -7.13
N VAL A 190 -15.84 -13.26 -7.51
CA VAL A 190 -15.80 -12.07 -6.65
C VAL A 190 -16.85 -11.07 -7.16
N ALA A 191 -17.75 -10.65 -6.29
CA ALA A 191 -18.79 -9.68 -6.60
C ALA A 191 -18.93 -8.61 -5.51
N GLU A 192 -19.40 -7.44 -5.89
CA GLU A 192 -19.64 -6.32 -4.98
C GLU A 192 -20.85 -5.52 -5.42
N ASN A 193 -21.65 -5.06 -4.47
CA ASN A 193 -22.62 -3.99 -4.71
C ASN A 193 -22.00 -2.66 -4.28
N PHE A 194 -21.60 -1.84 -5.25
CA PHE A 194 -20.99 -0.54 -5.02
C PHE A 194 -21.85 0.56 -5.66
N ASP A 195 -22.25 1.54 -4.86
CA ASP A 195 -23.08 2.68 -5.30
C ASP A 195 -24.31 2.25 -6.12
N LYS A 196 -25.06 1.25 -5.61
CA LYS A 196 -26.29 0.68 -6.23
C LYS A 196 -26.08 -0.08 -7.53
N GLN A 197 -24.86 -0.40 -7.82
CA GLN A 197 -24.52 -1.17 -9.00
C GLN A 197 -23.83 -2.47 -8.60
N MET A 198 -24.31 -3.60 -9.08
CA MET A 198 -23.64 -4.88 -8.90
C MET A 198 -22.50 -5.01 -9.91
N TYR A 199 -21.34 -5.40 -9.41
CA TYR A 199 -20.14 -5.68 -10.20
C TYR A 199 -19.66 -7.09 -9.96
N ILE A 200 -19.10 -7.69 -11.00
CA ILE A 200 -18.23 -8.87 -10.91
C ILE A 200 -16.82 -8.46 -11.33
N PHE A 201 -15.82 -9.12 -10.78
CA PHE A 201 -14.42 -8.75 -10.96
C PHE A 201 -13.63 -9.81 -11.71
N GLY A 202 -12.68 -9.33 -12.54
CA GLY A 202 -11.62 -10.13 -13.15
C GLY A 202 -10.52 -10.46 -12.14
N ASP A 203 -9.27 -10.32 -12.54
CA ASP A 203 -8.11 -10.74 -11.74
C ASP A 203 -7.18 -9.59 -11.30
N ASN A 204 -7.56 -8.33 -11.51
CA ASN A 204 -6.67 -7.18 -11.36
C ASN A 204 -7.37 -5.88 -10.89
N TRP A 205 -8.39 -5.97 -10.05
CA TRP A 205 -9.15 -4.80 -9.59
C TRP A 205 -9.27 -4.71 -8.05
N ALA A 206 -8.26 -5.12 -7.29
CA ALA A 206 -8.32 -5.32 -5.85
C ALA A 206 -9.44 -6.31 -5.44
N ARG A 207 -10.07 -6.16 -4.32
CA ARG A 207 -11.10 -7.07 -3.76
C ARG A 207 -10.55 -8.50 -3.55
N GLY A 208 -9.22 -8.64 -3.44
CA GLY A 208 -8.55 -9.93 -3.29
C GLY A 208 -8.44 -10.73 -4.60
N THR A 209 -8.81 -10.14 -5.73
CA THR A 209 -8.83 -10.86 -7.02
C THR A 209 -7.45 -11.27 -7.47
N GLU A 210 -6.44 -10.42 -7.24
CA GLU A 210 -5.04 -10.72 -7.54
C GLU A 210 -4.55 -11.93 -6.75
N ILE A 211 -4.90 -12.01 -5.46
CA ILE A 211 -4.52 -13.15 -4.61
C ILE A 211 -5.19 -14.43 -5.10
N LEU A 212 -6.52 -14.39 -5.27
CA LEU A 212 -7.29 -15.58 -5.64
C LEU A 212 -6.86 -16.16 -6.99
N TYR A 213 -6.68 -15.31 -8.00
CA TYR A 213 -6.51 -15.79 -9.37
C TYR A 213 -5.07 -15.79 -9.85
N GLN A 214 -4.25 -14.80 -9.47
CA GLN A 214 -2.87 -14.72 -9.94
C GLN A 214 -1.93 -15.53 -9.03
N GLU A 215 -2.05 -15.40 -7.69
CA GLU A 215 -1.10 -16.06 -6.78
C GLU A 215 -1.56 -17.47 -6.37
N MET A 216 -2.80 -17.62 -5.90
CA MET A 216 -3.37 -18.93 -5.52
C MET A 216 -3.71 -19.79 -6.72
N GLY A 217 -3.98 -19.17 -7.89
CA GLY A 217 -4.34 -19.87 -9.12
C GLY A 217 -5.69 -20.61 -9.04
N LEU A 218 -6.67 -20.03 -8.32
CA LEU A 218 -8.03 -20.54 -8.30
C LEU A 218 -8.74 -20.27 -9.63
N ASN A 219 -9.75 -21.07 -9.94
CA ASN A 219 -10.44 -20.90 -11.22
C ASN A 219 -11.54 -19.85 -11.13
N MET A 220 -11.65 -19.06 -12.17
CA MET A 220 -12.73 -18.11 -12.42
C MET A 220 -13.77 -18.76 -13.34
N PRO A 221 -15.10 -18.58 -13.13
CA PRO A 221 -16.11 -19.02 -14.08
C PRO A 221 -15.88 -18.44 -15.49
N GLU A 222 -16.19 -19.19 -16.53
CA GLU A 222 -15.98 -18.75 -17.91
C GLU A 222 -16.77 -17.49 -18.24
N THR A 223 -18.01 -17.36 -17.71
CA THR A 223 -18.82 -16.14 -17.87
C THR A 223 -18.16 -14.89 -17.26
N VAL A 224 -17.42 -15.04 -16.18
CA VAL A 224 -16.65 -13.94 -15.57
C VAL A 224 -15.43 -13.61 -16.43
N LYS A 225 -14.69 -14.62 -16.90
CA LYS A 225 -13.54 -14.42 -17.79
C LYS A 225 -13.92 -13.67 -19.06
N GLU A 226 -15.01 -14.09 -19.71
CA GLU A 226 -15.47 -13.48 -20.96
C GLU A 226 -15.87 -12.01 -20.82
N ASN A 227 -16.33 -11.59 -19.63
CA ASN A 227 -16.91 -10.26 -19.45
C ASN A 227 -16.04 -9.30 -18.62
N ALA A 228 -15.29 -9.81 -17.62
CA ALA A 228 -14.60 -8.98 -16.64
C ALA A 228 -13.07 -8.99 -16.78
N LEU A 229 -12.47 -10.00 -17.41
CA LEU A 229 -11.01 -10.16 -17.38
C LEU A 229 -10.26 -9.01 -18.06
N ASP A 230 -10.71 -8.57 -19.25
CA ASP A 230 -10.03 -7.50 -20.01
C ASP A 230 -10.11 -6.13 -19.34
N ALA A 231 -11.26 -5.82 -18.70
CA ALA A 231 -11.51 -4.52 -18.08
C ALA A 231 -11.23 -4.53 -16.57
N GLY A 232 -10.99 -5.69 -15.98
CA GLY A 232 -10.86 -5.91 -14.55
C GLY A 232 -12.20 -6.02 -13.82
N TYR A 233 -13.29 -5.50 -14.36
CA TYR A 233 -14.63 -5.58 -13.80
C TYR A 233 -15.73 -5.52 -14.88
N TYR A 234 -16.92 -5.96 -14.51
CA TYR A 234 -18.11 -5.87 -15.37
C TYR A 234 -19.35 -5.54 -14.54
N ALA A 235 -20.08 -4.51 -14.95
CA ALA A 235 -21.31 -4.08 -14.29
C ALA A 235 -22.49 -4.92 -14.77
N ILE A 236 -23.26 -5.47 -13.83
CA ILE A 236 -24.44 -6.32 -14.10
C ILE A 236 -25.66 -5.82 -13.32
N SER A 237 -26.86 -6.26 -13.68
CA SER A 237 -28.01 -6.12 -12.78
C SER A 237 -27.99 -7.23 -11.71
N GLU A 238 -28.49 -6.94 -10.52
CA GLU A 238 -28.56 -7.93 -9.42
C GLU A 238 -29.28 -9.23 -9.85
N GLU A 239 -30.31 -9.13 -10.68
CA GLU A 239 -31.15 -10.26 -11.10
C GLU A 239 -30.38 -11.31 -11.91
N VAL A 240 -29.28 -10.94 -12.58
CA VAL A 240 -28.46 -11.85 -13.37
C VAL A 240 -27.20 -12.31 -12.65
N LEU A 241 -26.98 -11.89 -11.41
CA LEU A 241 -25.80 -12.28 -10.62
C LEU A 241 -25.60 -13.78 -10.60
N GLY A 242 -26.68 -14.56 -10.48
CA GLY A 242 -26.62 -16.03 -10.46
C GLY A 242 -26.01 -16.68 -11.71
N ASP A 243 -26.02 -15.98 -12.86
CA ASP A 243 -25.42 -16.47 -14.12
C ASP A 243 -23.89 -16.38 -14.13
N TYR A 244 -23.32 -15.61 -13.18
CA TYR A 244 -21.89 -15.33 -13.05
C TYR A 244 -21.26 -16.02 -11.83
N ILE A 245 -22.06 -16.53 -10.88
CA ILE A 245 -21.53 -17.17 -9.68
C ILE A 245 -21.11 -18.61 -10.00
N GLY A 246 -19.87 -18.93 -9.63
CA GLY A 246 -19.33 -20.28 -9.69
C GLY A 246 -19.74 -21.15 -8.51
N ASP A 247 -18.87 -22.08 -8.13
CA ASP A 247 -19.09 -22.92 -6.96
C ASP A 247 -19.04 -22.11 -5.65
N TYR A 248 -18.18 -21.10 -5.60
CA TYR A 248 -17.99 -20.21 -4.46
C TYR A 248 -18.19 -18.75 -4.84
N LEU A 249 -18.65 -17.95 -3.88
CA LEU A 249 -18.82 -16.51 -4.01
C LEU A 249 -18.09 -15.79 -2.86
N ILE A 250 -17.16 -14.90 -3.22
CA ILE A 250 -16.67 -13.83 -2.34
C ILE A 250 -17.55 -12.62 -2.59
N LEU A 251 -18.30 -12.20 -1.60
CA LEU A 251 -19.21 -11.06 -1.69
C LEU A 251 -18.66 -9.90 -0.86
N SER A 252 -18.15 -8.89 -1.54
CA SER A 252 -17.68 -7.65 -0.91
C SER A 252 -18.87 -6.77 -0.54
N LEU A 253 -19.03 -6.49 0.74
CA LEU A 253 -20.11 -5.66 1.28
C LEU A 253 -19.57 -4.66 2.30
N ALA A 254 -19.95 -3.39 2.17
CA ALA A 254 -19.68 -2.41 3.21
C ALA A 254 -20.52 -2.72 4.47
N ALA A 255 -19.91 -2.62 5.66
CA ALA A 255 -20.55 -2.97 6.92
C ALA A 255 -21.85 -2.18 7.21
N THR A 256 -21.99 -1.02 6.59
CA THR A 256 -23.14 -0.12 6.75
C THR A 256 -24.03 -0.03 5.50
N ASP A 257 -23.87 -0.96 4.54
CA ASP A 257 -24.59 -0.89 3.28
C ASP A 257 -26.09 -1.15 3.49
N PRO A 258 -26.95 -0.15 3.29
CA PRO A 258 -28.41 -0.32 3.33
C PRO A 258 -28.94 -1.11 2.14
N GLU A 259 -28.11 -1.42 1.15
CA GLU A 259 -28.47 -2.03 -0.12
C GLU A 259 -28.26 -3.55 -0.12
N SER A 260 -27.75 -4.13 0.98
CA SER A 260 -27.68 -5.58 1.19
C SER A 260 -29.05 -6.28 1.24
N SER A 261 -30.14 -5.56 0.99
CA SER A 261 -31.49 -6.12 0.96
C SER A 261 -31.70 -7.25 -0.08
N PHE A 262 -30.85 -7.30 -1.12
CA PHE A 262 -30.90 -8.39 -2.11
C PHE A 262 -30.54 -9.74 -1.49
N LEU A 263 -29.79 -9.79 -0.38
CA LEU A 263 -29.48 -11.02 0.33
C LEU A 263 -30.73 -11.78 0.82
N ASP A 264 -31.81 -11.02 1.08
CA ASP A 264 -33.10 -11.59 1.48
C ASP A 264 -34.00 -11.99 0.30
N ALA A 265 -33.62 -11.62 -0.93
CA ALA A 265 -34.39 -11.92 -2.12
C ALA A 265 -34.40 -13.44 -2.42
N GLU A 266 -35.57 -13.93 -2.89
CA GLU A 266 -35.71 -15.37 -3.23
C GLU A 266 -34.79 -15.78 -4.39
N TRP A 267 -34.48 -14.86 -5.34
CA TRP A 267 -33.57 -15.17 -6.43
C TRP A 267 -32.13 -15.42 -5.89
N PHE A 268 -31.67 -14.63 -4.92
CA PHE A 268 -30.34 -14.82 -4.31
C PHE A 268 -30.27 -16.12 -3.52
N LYS A 269 -31.29 -16.42 -2.69
CA LYS A 269 -31.37 -17.64 -1.89
C LYS A 269 -31.43 -18.92 -2.75
N ASN A 270 -31.81 -18.80 -4.03
CA ASN A 270 -31.85 -19.93 -4.96
C ASN A 270 -30.53 -20.17 -5.70
N ILE A 271 -29.52 -19.32 -5.54
CA ILE A 271 -28.20 -19.51 -6.13
C ILE A 271 -27.54 -20.74 -5.46
N PRO A 272 -26.96 -21.69 -6.24
CA PRO A 272 -26.39 -22.90 -5.69
C PRO A 272 -25.32 -22.66 -4.61
N ALA A 273 -24.40 -21.70 -4.82
CA ALA A 273 -23.38 -21.35 -3.84
C ALA A 273 -24.00 -20.87 -2.51
N VAL A 274 -25.11 -20.11 -2.55
CA VAL A 274 -25.85 -19.67 -1.36
C VAL A 274 -26.49 -20.85 -0.65
N GLN A 275 -27.14 -21.76 -1.39
CA GLN A 275 -27.78 -22.96 -0.82
C GLN A 275 -26.77 -23.92 -0.15
N ASN A 276 -25.55 -23.93 -0.67
CA ASN A 276 -24.47 -24.80 -0.18
C ASN A 276 -23.64 -24.15 0.92
N ASN A 277 -23.95 -22.92 1.36
CA ASN A 277 -23.14 -22.11 2.29
C ASN A 277 -21.72 -21.83 1.76
N GLN A 278 -21.57 -21.63 0.46
CA GLN A 278 -20.33 -21.34 -0.24
C GLN A 278 -20.21 -19.84 -0.58
N VAL A 279 -20.74 -18.99 0.30
CA VAL A 279 -20.65 -17.52 0.20
C VAL A 279 -19.87 -17.00 1.38
N PHE A 280 -18.78 -16.32 1.11
CA PHE A 280 -17.93 -15.66 2.10
C PHE A 280 -18.08 -14.14 1.93
N VAL A 281 -18.49 -13.47 3.01
CA VAL A 281 -18.71 -12.02 2.99
C VAL A 281 -17.44 -11.33 3.45
N ALA A 282 -16.84 -10.56 2.57
CA ALA A 282 -15.68 -9.72 2.84
C ALA A 282 -16.14 -8.29 3.18
N ASP A 283 -15.46 -7.66 4.12
CA ASP A 283 -15.66 -6.24 4.40
C ASP A 283 -15.08 -5.40 3.26
N ALA A 284 -15.94 -4.71 2.51
CA ALA A 284 -15.56 -3.95 1.34
C ALA A 284 -14.48 -2.90 1.64
N GLU A 285 -14.57 -2.23 2.79
CA GLU A 285 -13.65 -1.14 3.16
C GLU A 285 -12.23 -1.66 3.34
N THR A 286 -12.03 -2.93 3.74
CA THR A 286 -10.71 -3.57 3.85
C THR A 286 -10.25 -4.21 2.54
N PHE A 287 -11.17 -4.50 1.61
CA PHE A 287 -10.90 -5.19 0.35
C PHE A 287 -10.71 -4.27 -0.86
N TYR A 288 -10.90 -2.95 -0.69
CA TYR A 288 -10.68 -1.97 -1.76
C TYR A 288 -9.21 -1.78 -2.17
N PHE A 289 -8.27 -2.30 -1.42
CA PHE A 289 -6.85 -2.04 -1.54
C PHE A 289 -6.07 -3.30 -1.93
N ASN A 290 -4.92 -3.11 -2.56
CA ASN A 290 -3.96 -4.14 -2.93
C ASN A 290 -2.52 -3.77 -2.56
N ASP A 291 -2.38 -2.98 -1.49
CA ASP A 291 -1.11 -2.74 -0.80
C ASP A 291 -0.73 -3.95 0.08
N SER A 292 0.51 -3.98 0.52
CA SER A 292 1.06 -5.11 1.27
C SER A 292 0.29 -5.46 2.55
N LEU A 293 -0.15 -4.46 3.33
CA LEU A 293 -0.91 -4.70 4.57
C LEU A 293 -2.31 -5.25 4.28
N SER A 294 -2.95 -4.73 3.24
CA SER A 294 -4.28 -5.23 2.82
C SER A 294 -4.21 -6.63 2.24
N LEU A 295 -3.15 -6.94 1.49
CA LEU A 295 -2.94 -8.27 0.90
C LEU A 295 -2.71 -9.34 1.97
N ASP A 296 -1.92 -9.06 3.01
CA ASP A 296 -1.74 -9.98 4.14
C ASP A 296 -3.10 -10.29 4.80
N TYR A 297 -3.90 -9.26 5.12
CA TYR A 297 -5.24 -9.43 5.69
C TYR A 297 -6.18 -10.24 4.78
N GLN A 298 -6.15 -10.00 3.48
CA GLN A 298 -7.01 -10.69 2.52
C GLN A 298 -6.60 -12.16 2.35
N LEU A 299 -5.30 -12.45 2.39
CA LEU A 299 -4.78 -13.81 2.35
C LEU A 299 -5.27 -14.63 3.56
N ASP A 300 -5.13 -14.05 4.77
CA ASP A 300 -5.64 -14.66 6.01
C ASP A 300 -7.16 -14.92 5.91
N PHE A 301 -7.92 -13.95 5.40
CA PHE A 301 -9.36 -14.09 5.21
C PHE A 301 -9.71 -15.27 4.28
N PHE A 302 -8.98 -15.46 3.18
CA PHE A 302 -9.24 -16.58 2.28
C PHE A 302 -8.86 -17.92 2.90
N GLU A 303 -7.71 -17.99 3.57
CA GLU A 303 -7.31 -19.19 4.30
C GLU A 303 -8.37 -19.61 5.31
N GLU A 304 -8.79 -18.67 6.18
CA GLU A 304 -9.84 -18.92 7.17
C GLU A 304 -11.18 -19.29 6.53
N SER A 305 -11.59 -18.62 5.45
CA SER A 305 -12.90 -18.84 4.82
C SER A 305 -13.00 -20.19 4.13
N PHE A 306 -11.95 -20.63 3.45
CA PHE A 306 -11.99 -21.86 2.67
C PHE A 306 -11.54 -23.10 3.46
N LEU A 307 -10.70 -22.94 4.51
CA LEU A 307 -10.10 -24.06 5.25
C LEU A 307 -10.64 -24.22 6.68
N ALA A 308 -11.51 -23.32 7.16
CA ALA A 308 -12.16 -23.51 8.47
C ALA A 308 -13.04 -24.78 8.47
N GLU A 309 -12.89 -25.64 9.52
CA GLU A 309 -13.68 -26.85 9.74
C GLU A 309 -15.13 -26.57 10.19
#